data_7657ee22478962529c0c7fde69096224
#
_entry.id   7657ee22478962529c0c7fde69096224
#
_cell.length_a   1.000
_cell.length_b   1.000
_cell.length_c   1.000
_cell.angle_alpha   90.00
_cell.angle_beta   90.00
_cell.angle_gamma   90.00
#
_symmetry.space_group_name_H-M   'P 1'
#
loop_
_entity.id
_entity.type
_entity.pdbx_description
1 polymer ?
#
loop_
_entity_poly.entity_id
_entity_poly.type
_entity_poly.pdbx_seq_one_letter_code
_entity_poly.pdbx_strand_id
1 'polypeptide(L)'
;KELVRWKYQRYIKDYLRCIASVDDNVGRMLDYLKETGLTKNTVVIYCSDQGFYLGEHGWFDKRWIYEESLRTPFLVHWPSVTKPGTVNNDIVSPIDFASTFLEVAGAKVPNDIQGRSLVPLLKGNTPKDWRTTFYYHYYEFPGWHDVRRHYGVTDGRYKLIRFYEPDVNEWELYDLKTDPHEMQSVYGRSQYASIQAGLKKELNRQRR
;
A
#
# COMPACT_ATOMS: atom_id res chain seq x y z
N LYS A 1 -23.81 -2.24 24.49
CA LYS A 1 -23.86 -2.32 23.01
C LYS A 1 -24.17 -0.96 22.38
N GLU A 2 -25.16 -0.23 22.87
CA GLU A 2 -25.58 1.08 22.34
C GLU A 2 -24.46 2.15 22.41
N LEU A 3 -23.79 2.27 23.55
CA LEU A 3 -22.66 3.19 23.73
C LEU A 3 -21.49 2.88 22.78
N VAL A 4 -21.17 1.62 22.55
CA VAL A 4 -20.11 1.20 21.62
C VAL A 4 -20.47 1.60 20.18
N ARG A 5 -21.71 1.32 19.79
CA ARG A 5 -22.24 1.73 18.48
C ARG A 5 -22.20 3.25 18.31
N TRP A 6 -22.59 4.01 19.33
CA TRP A 6 -22.56 5.47 19.31
C TRP A 6 -21.12 6.00 19.16
N LYS A 7 -20.17 5.46 19.94
CA LYS A 7 -18.75 5.84 19.84
C LYS A 7 -18.19 5.57 18.45
N TYR A 8 -18.47 4.39 17.88
CA TYR A 8 -18.04 4.04 16.54
C TYR A 8 -18.63 4.99 15.48
N GLN A 9 -19.94 5.25 15.54
CA GLN A 9 -20.59 6.18 14.63
C GLN A 9 -20.03 7.61 14.72
N ARG A 10 -19.70 8.05 15.93
CA ARG A 10 -19.05 9.35 16.13
C ARG A 10 -17.68 9.39 15.49
N TYR A 11 -16.87 8.38 15.75
CA TYR A 11 -15.53 8.23 15.21
C TYR A 11 -15.52 8.24 13.67
N ILE A 12 -16.34 7.40 13.03
CA ILE A 12 -16.42 7.32 11.57
C ILE A 12 -16.91 8.65 10.96
N LYS A 13 -17.88 9.31 11.59
CA LYS A 13 -18.34 10.63 11.09
C LYS A 13 -17.25 11.69 11.19
N ASP A 14 -16.49 11.70 12.24
CA ASP A 14 -15.38 12.66 12.39
C ASP A 14 -14.24 12.34 11.39
N TYR A 15 -13.92 11.07 11.18
CA TYR A 15 -13.01 10.64 10.12
C TYR A 15 -13.45 11.09 8.73
N LEU A 16 -14.71 10.85 8.36
CA LEU A 16 -15.27 11.26 7.07
C LEU A 16 -15.31 12.79 6.90
N ARG A 17 -15.48 13.57 7.98
CA ARG A 17 -15.37 15.03 7.91
C ARG A 17 -13.95 15.48 7.57
N CYS A 18 -12.93 14.80 8.13
CA CYS A 18 -11.54 15.06 7.74
C CYS A 18 -11.31 14.75 6.26
N ILE A 19 -11.83 13.63 5.76
CA ILE A 19 -11.74 13.27 4.33
C ILE A 19 -12.42 14.34 3.46
N ALA A 20 -13.63 14.78 3.82
CA ALA A 20 -14.33 15.84 3.08
C ALA A 20 -13.52 17.15 3.04
N SER A 21 -12.89 17.53 4.16
CA SER A 21 -12.01 18.70 4.21
C SER A 21 -10.77 18.54 3.31
N VAL A 22 -10.20 17.35 3.23
CA VAL A 22 -9.09 17.06 2.30
C VAL A 22 -9.56 17.19 0.86
N ASP A 23 -10.72 16.62 0.51
CA ASP A 23 -11.31 16.67 -0.83
C ASP A 23 -11.56 18.12 -1.28
N ASP A 24 -12.18 18.94 -0.43
CA ASP A 24 -12.40 20.37 -0.69
C ASP A 24 -11.09 21.12 -0.98
N ASN A 25 -10.03 20.83 -0.22
CA ASN A 25 -8.74 21.49 -0.40
C ASN A 25 -7.99 20.99 -1.65
N VAL A 26 -8.10 19.71 -2.00
CA VAL A 26 -7.60 19.19 -3.28
C VAL A 26 -8.31 19.88 -4.43
N GLY A 27 -9.66 20.04 -4.37
CA GLY A 27 -10.43 20.79 -5.35
C GLY A 27 -9.90 22.21 -5.54
N ARG A 28 -9.69 22.96 -4.44
CA ARG A 28 -9.14 24.31 -4.48
C ARG A 28 -7.75 24.38 -5.13
N MET A 29 -6.87 23.41 -4.87
CA MET A 29 -5.56 23.34 -5.51
C MET A 29 -5.66 23.11 -7.02
N LEU A 30 -6.56 22.22 -7.45
CA LEU A 30 -6.79 21.95 -8.88
C LEU A 30 -7.39 23.18 -9.61
N ASP A 31 -8.32 23.89 -8.97
CA ASP A 31 -8.89 25.13 -9.50
C ASP A 31 -7.80 26.21 -9.64
N TYR A 32 -6.93 26.37 -8.64
CA TYR A 32 -5.80 27.30 -8.72
C TYR A 32 -4.88 27.00 -9.91
N LEU A 33 -4.53 25.74 -10.15
CA LEU A 33 -3.73 25.35 -11.31
C LEU A 33 -4.42 25.69 -12.63
N LYS A 34 -5.74 25.56 -12.69
CA LYS A 34 -6.54 25.91 -13.86
C LYS A 34 -6.59 27.42 -14.07
N GLU A 35 -6.90 28.18 -13.04
CA GLU A 35 -7.01 29.66 -13.07
C GLU A 35 -5.67 30.33 -13.44
N THR A 36 -4.57 29.78 -12.98
CA THR A 36 -3.21 30.29 -13.27
C THR A 36 -2.62 29.76 -14.58
N GLY A 37 -3.34 28.87 -15.28
CA GLY A 37 -2.85 28.26 -16.54
C GLY A 37 -1.74 27.23 -16.37
N LEU A 38 -1.47 26.78 -15.13
CA LEU A 38 -0.38 25.85 -14.81
C LEU A 38 -0.72 24.38 -15.06
N THR A 39 -1.99 24.03 -15.27
CA THR A 39 -2.46 22.63 -15.40
C THR A 39 -1.65 21.81 -16.40
N LYS A 40 -1.26 22.40 -17.54
CA LYS A 40 -0.52 21.70 -18.60
C LYS A 40 0.96 21.48 -18.28
N ASN A 41 1.49 22.17 -17.28
CA ASN A 41 2.91 22.14 -16.90
C ASN A 41 3.10 21.63 -15.44
N THR A 42 2.12 20.96 -14.88
CA THR A 42 2.19 20.46 -13.51
C THR A 42 1.81 18.98 -13.48
N VAL A 43 2.66 18.15 -12.88
CA VAL A 43 2.32 16.78 -12.52
C VAL A 43 1.61 16.82 -11.17
N VAL A 44 0.41 16.27 -11.10
CA VAL A 44 -0.37 16.16 -9.87
C VAL A 44 -0.38 14.71 -9.43
N ILE A 45 0.02 14.46 -8.18
CA ILE A 45 0.03 13.14 -7.57
C ILE A 45 -0.78 13.22 -6.28
N TYR A 46 -1.77 12.34 -6.15
CA TYR A 46 -2.49 12.11 -4.90
C TYR A 46 -2.14 10.72 -4.38
N CYS A 47 -1.60 10.67 -3.17
CA CYS A 47 -1.19 9.41 -2.53
C CYS A 47 -1.36 9.51 -1.01
N SER A 48 -1.23 8.36 -0.35
CA SER A 48 -1.04 8.29 1.10
C SER A 48 0.26 7.55 1.41
N ASP A 49 0.86 7.85 2.56
CA ASP A 49 2.03 7.16 3.10
C ASP A 49 1.70 5.76 3.63
N GLN A 50 0.45 5.55 4.05
CA GLN A 50 -0.05 4.30 4.65
C GLN A 50 -1.57 4.20 4.53
N GLY A 51 -2.09 2.97 4.71
CA GLY A 51 -3.51 2.74 4.94
C GLY A 51 -3.90 2.91 6.41
N PHE A 52 -5.14 2.52 6.75
CA PHE A 52 -5.65 2.63 8.11
C PHE A 52 -6.86 1.70 8.33
N TYR A 53 -6.89 1.03 9.48
CA TYR A 53 -8.05 0.23 9.91
C TYR A 53 -9.10 1.13 10.54
N LEU A 54 -10.33 0.97 10.10
CA LEU A 54 -11.49 1.70 10.62
C LEU A 54 -12.46 0.79 11.39
N GLY A 55 -11.92 -0.30 11.93
CA GLY A 55 -12.67 -1.33 12.65
C GLY A 55 -12.54 -2.71 12.01
N GLU A 56 -11.96 -2.82 10.82
CA GLU A 56 -11.63 -4.10 10.18
C GLU A 56 -10.70 -4.88 11.10
N HIS A 57 -10.84 -6.21 11.14
CA HIS A 57 -10.15 -7.11 12.07
C HIS A 57 -10.31 -6.74 13.56
N GLY A 58 -11.23 -5.80 13.89
CA GLY A 58 -11.40 -5.26 15.24
C GLY A 58 -10.39 -4.18 15.64
N TRP A 59 -9.62 -3.63 14.69
CA TRP A 59 -8.55 -2.67 14.95
C TRP A 59 -8.85 -1.25 14.45
N PHE A 60 -8.14 -0.30 15.05
CA PHE A 60 -8.07 1.11 14.68
C PHE A 60 -6.59 1.52 14.68
N ASP A 61 -5.86 1.05 13.69
CA ASP A 61 -4.41 1.25 13.58
C ASP A 61 -3.95 1.12 12.11
N LYS A 62 -2.63 0.96 11.86
CA LYS A 62 -2.02 0.96 10.54
C LYS A 62 -0.79 0.07 10.42
N ARG A 63 -0.51 -0.78 11.39
CA ARG A 63 0.78 -1.48 11.52
C ARG A 63 0.78 -2.93 11.09
N TRP A 64 -0.38 -3.57 11.13
CA TRP A 64 -0.50 -4.95 10.63
C TRP A 64 -0.41 -4.99 9.11
N ILE A 65 0.14 -6.09 8.56
CA ILE A 65 0.43 -6.26 7.13
C ILE A 65 -0.80 -6.50 6.23
N TYR A 66 -2.03 -6.38 6.73
CA TYR A 66 -3.22 -6.62 5.92
C TYR A 66 -3.50 -5.46 4.94
N GLU A 67 -4.39 -5.69 3.96
CA GLU A 67 -4.64 -4.76 2.86
C GLU A 67 -5.08 -3.37 3.31
N GLU A 68 -5.83 -3.26 4.40
CA GLU A 68 -6.26 -1.97 4.96
C GLU A 68 -5.06 -1.07 5.34
N SER A 69 -3.94 -1.67 5.71
CA SER A 69 -2.70 -0.97 6.03
C SER A 69 -1.80 -0.76 4.79
N LEU A 70 -1.69 -1.75 3.92
CA LEU A 70 -0.75 -1.72 2.81
C LEU A 70 -1.30 -1.01 1.57
N ARG A 71 -2.60 -1.13 1.30
CA ARG A 71 -3.21 -0.61 0.09
C ARG A 71 -3.61 0.86 0.27
N THR A 72 -2.83 1.74 -0.34
CA THR A 72 -3.04 3.19 -0.29
C THR A 72 -3.54 3.74 -1.62
N PRO A 73 -4.25 4.88 -1.64
CA PRO A 73 -4.57 5.56 -2.89
C PRO A 73 -3.29 6.01 -3.58
N PHE A 74 -3.25 5.84 -4.91
CA PHE A 74 -2.20 6.38 -5.75
C PHE A 74 -2.78 6.79 -7.10
N LEU A 75 -2.93 8.09 -7.30
CA LEU A 75 -3.50 8.69 -8.50
C LEU A 75 -2.49 9.66 -9.12
N VAL A 76 -2.30 9.59 -10.42
CA VAL A 76 -1.34 10.46 -11.11
C VAL A 76 -2.01 11.10 -12.33
N HIS A 77 -1.93 12.42 -12.38
CA HIS A 77 -2.20 13.20 -13.57
C HIS A 77 -0.89 13.83 -14.07
N TRP A 78 -0.38 13.33 -15.17
CA TRP A 78 0.79 13.88 -15.85
C TRP A 78 0.38 14.28 -17.26
N PRO A 79 0.23 15.58 -17.53
CA PRO A 79 -0.24 16.08 -18.81
C PRO A 79 0.57 15.52 -19.99
N SER A 80 -0.14 15.08 -21.02
CA SER A 80 0.44 14.48 -22.24
C SER A 80 1.19 13.15 -22.06
N VAL A 81 1.27 12.61 -20.85
CA VAL A 81 1.94 11.33 -20.56
C VAL A 81 0.96 10.28 -20.09
N THR A 82 0.19 10.54 -19.01
CA THR A 82 -0.82 9.60 -18.53
C THR A 82 -2.13 9.72 -19.31
N LYS A 83 -2.71 8.58 -19.71
CA LYS A 83 -4.04 8.57 -20.34
C LYS A 83 -5.12 8.58 -19.24
N PRO A 84 -6.14 9.45 -19.33
CA PRO A 84 -7.24 9.44 -18.39
C PRO A 84 -7.95 8.07 -18.33
N GLY A 85 -8.34 7.66 -17.11
CA GLY A 85 -9.09 6.43 -16.87
C GLY A 85 -8.27 5.15 -16.98
N THR A 86 -6.95 5.21 -17.18
CA THR A 86 -6.10 4.00 -17.15
C THR A 86 -5.88 3.51 -15.70
N VAL A 87 -5.84 2.19 -15.55
CA VAL A 87 -5.49 1.51 -14.30
C VAL A 87 -4.25 0.67 -14.57
N ASN A 88 -3.26 0.76 -13.70
CA ASN A 88 -2.10 -0.11 -13.67
C ASN A 88 -2.14 -0.94 -12.38
N ASN A 89 -1.91 -2.26 -12.48
CA ASN A 89 -1.95 -3.20 -11.37
C ASN A 89 -0.57 -3.71 -10.96
N ASP A 90 0.50 -3.12 -11.49
CA ASP A 90 1.86 -3.44 -11.08
C ASP A 90 2.09 -3.02 -9.62
N ILE A 91 2.90 -3.79 -8.90
CA ILE A 91 3.24 -3.49 -7.51
C ILE A 91 4.14 -2.24 -7.46
N VAL A 92 3.65 -1.19 -6.81
CA VAL A 92 4.35 0.06 -6.56
C VAL A 92 4.43 0.35 -5.06
N SER A 93 5.36 1.19 -4.64
CA SER A 93 5.56 1.50 -3.23
C SER A 93 6.00 2.96 -3.06
N PRO A 94 5.76 3.60 -1.92
CA PRO A 94 6.22 4.97 -1.65
C PRO A 94 7.74 5.17 -1.82
N ILE A 95 8.56 4.14 -1.66
CA ILE A 95 10.01 4.21 -1.94
C ILE A 95 10.33 4.56 -3.40
N ASP A 96 9.38 4.37 -4.33
CA ASP A 96 9.54 4.65 -5.76
C ASP A 96 9.37 6.13 -6.09
N PHE A 97 8.80 6.91 -5.19
CA PHE A 97 8.46 8.31 -5.46
C PHE A 97 9.70 9.17 -5.67
N ALA A 98 10.72 9.01 -4.84
CA ALA A 98 11.95 9.79 -4.98
C ALA A 98 12.62 9.58 -6.34
N SER A 99 12.79 8.34 -6.78
CA SER A 99 13.32 8.01 -8.11
C SER A 99 12.46 8.57 -9.23
N THR A 100 11.14 8.53 -9.07
CA THR A 100 10.18 9.06 -10.04
C THR A 100 10.29 10.57 -10.16
N PHE A 101 10.34 11.29 -9.04
CA PHE A 101 10.44 12.76 -9.05
C PHE A 101 11.75 13.25 -9.64
N LEU A 102 12.85 12.57 -9.32
CA LEU A 102 14.15 12.89 -9.90
C LEU A 102 14.17 12.69 -11.43
N GLU A 103 13.61 11.57 -11.91
CA GLU A 103 13.54 11.31 -13.35
C GLU A 103 12.63 12.32 -14.06
N VAL A 104 11.46 12.65 -13.50
CA VAL A 104 10.54 13.67 -14.03
C VAL A 104 11.21 15.03 -14.11
N ALA A 105 12.04 15.37 -13.12
CA ALA A 105 12.80 16.62 -13.09
C ALA A 105 14.05 16.61 -13.98
N GLY A 106 14.36 15.51 -14.66
CA GLY A 106 15.59 15.35 -15.45
C GLY A 106 16.86 15.27 -14.61
N ALA A 107 16.74 14.99 -13.32
CA ALA A 107 17.87 14.84 -12.41
C ALA A 107 18.37 13.39 -12.37
N LYS A 108 19.66 13.22 -12.06
CA LYS A 108 20.23 11.87 -11.89
C LYS A 108 19.69 11.21 -10.63
N VAL A 109 19.19 9.99 -10.78
CA VAL A 109 18.78 9.15 -9.63
C VAL A 109 20.05 8.59 -8.98
N PRO A 110 20.28 8.81 -7.67
CA PRO A 110 21.41 8.24 -6.94
C PRO A 110 21.33 6.69 -6.89
N ASN A 111 22.50 6.04 -6.89
CA ASN A 111 22.57 4.58 -6.94
C ASN A 111 22.17 3.88 -5.62
N ASP A 112 22.12 4.60 -4.52
CA ASP A 112 21.76 4.12 -3.19
C ASP A 112 20.26 4.18 -2.90
N ILE A 113 19.45 4.75 -3.80
CA ILE A 113 17.98 4.71 -3.71
C ILE A 113 17.49 3.31 -4.07
N GLN A 114 16.73 2.68 -3.16
CA GLN A 114 16.16 1.35 -3.36
C GLN A 114 14.93 1.34 -4.27
N GLY A 115 14.19 2.44 -4.32
CA GLY A 115 12.99 2.60 -5.15
C GLY A 115 13.32 2.70 -6.64
N ARG A 116 12.37 2.31 -7.48
CA ARG A 116 12.46 2.38 -8.94
C ARG A 116 11.53 3.45 -9.48
N SER A 117 11.95 4.18 -10.49
CA SER A 117 11.09 5.17 -11.13
C SER A 117 9.82 4.54 -11.71
N LEU A 118 8.68 5.17 -11.45
CA LEU A 118 7.37 4.80 -11.98
C LEU A 118 7.14 5.34 -13.40
N VAL A 119 8.04 6.15 -13.94
CA VAL A 119 7.89 6.78 -15.27
C VAL A 119 7.57 5.77 -16.37
N PRO A 120 8.21 4.59 -16.46
CA PRO A 120 7.82 3.58 -17.46
C PRO A 120 6.36 3.13 -17.30
N LEU A 121 5.90 2.88 -16.09
CA LEU A 121 4.51 2.45 -15.80
C LEU A 121 3.53 3.56 -16.17
N LEU A 122 3.84 4.82 -15.82
CA LEU A 122 3.04 5.99 -16.14
C LEU A 122 2.91 6.22 -17.66
N LYS A 123 3.91 5.80 -18.43
CA LYS A 123 3.90 5.77 -19.91
C LYS A 123 3.20 4.53 -20.48
N GLY A 124 2.67 3.63 -19.64
CA GLY A 124 1.99 2.40 -20.06
C GLY A 124 2.93 1.25 -20.44
N ASN A 125 4.19 1.27 -20.02
CA ASN A 125 5.19 0.25 -20.34
C ASN A 125 5.73 -0.38 -19.07
N THR A 126 5.29 -1.59 -18.74
CA THR A 126 5.84 -2.36 -17.61
C THR A 126 7.18 -3.00 -18.02
N PRO A 127 8.31 -2.64 -17.39
CA PRO A 127 9.60 -3.30 -17.63
C PRO A 127 9.50 -4.80 -17.30
N LYS A 128 10.14 -5.65 -18.10
CA LYS A 128 10.13 -7.12 -17.90
C LYS A 128 10.70 -7.56 -16.56
N ASP A 129 11.57 -6.78 -15.98
CA ASP A 129 12.20 -6.98 -14.68
C ASP A 129 11.52 -6.20 -13.55
N TRP A 130 10.29 -5.69 -13.80
CA TRP A 130 9.53 -5.03 -12.75
C TRP A 130 9.25 -5.99 -11.60
N ARG A 131 9.16 -5.45 -10.36
CA ARG A 131 8.90 -6.28 -9.19
C ARG A 131 7.53 -6.96 -9.30
N THR A 132 7.49 -8.23 -8.93
CA THR A 132 6.28 -9.04 -8.88
C THR A 132 5.86 -9.38 -7.45
N THR A 133 6.66 -8.96 -6.47
CA THR A 133 6.40 -9.21 -5.04
C THR A 133 6.77 -7.98 -4.22
N PHE A 134 6.11 -7.84 -3.08
CA PHE A 134 6.38 -6.79 -2.09
C PHE A 134 6.64 -7.44 -0.73
N TYR A 135 7.71 -6.99 -0.07
CA TYR A 135 8.10 -7.41 1.27
C TYR A 135 7.76 -6.35 2.30
N TYR A 136 7.23 -6.77 3.43
CA TYR A 136 6.95 -5.92 4.58
C TYR A 136 7.57 -6.51 5.84
N HIS A 137 8.08 -5.66 6.75
CA HIS A 137 8.56 -6.06 8.05
C HIS A 137 8.23 -5.00 9.10
N TYR A 138 7.55 -5.42 10.16
CA TYR A 138 7.28 -4.61 11.33
C TYR A 138 8.23 -5.02 12.48
N TYR A 139 8.97 -4.05 13.03
CA TYR A 139 10.06 -4.28 13.99
C TYR A 139 9.76 -3.81 15.41
N GLU A 140 8.79 -2.90 15.58
CA GLU A 140 8.55 -2.18 16.84
C GLU A 140 7.80 -3.04 17.85
N PHE A 141 8.54 -3.89 18.57
CA PHE A 141 8.00 -4.65 19.69
C PHE A 141 9.15 -5.06 20.65
N PRO A 142 8.94 -4.97 22.01
CA PRO A 142 7.82 -4.32 22.66
C PRO A 142 7.80 -2.81 22.40
N GLY A 143 6.61 -2.25 22.21
CA GLY A 143 6.43 -0.85 21.86
C GLY A 143 5.08 -0.30 22.28
N TRP A 144 4.91 0.97 22.10
CA TRP A 144 3.73 1.73 22.53
C TRP A 144 2.41 1.22 21.94
N HIS A 145 2.46 0.60 20.75
CA HIS A 145 1.28 0.07 20.05
C HIS A 145 0.99 -1.39 20.31
N ASP A 146 1.87 -2.09 21.01
CA ASP A 146 1.75 -3.51 21.36
C ASP A 146 1.48 -4.47 20.17
N VAL A 147 1.91 -4.06 18.96
CA VAL A 147 1.80 -4.87 17.75
C VAL A 147 2.99 -5.84 17.67
N ARG A 148 2.72 -7.14 17.61
CA ARG A 148 3.74 -8.18 17.54
C ARG A 148 4.56 -8.07 16.28
N ARG A 149 5.89 -8.25 16.38
CA ARG A 149 6.76 -8.24 15.20
C ARG A 149 6.34 -9.31 14.22
N HIS A 150 6.27 -8.92 12.98
CA HIS A 150 5.90 -9.81 11.89
C HIS A 150 6.52 -9.32 10.59
N TYR A 151 6.62 -10.22 9.64
CA TYR A 151 7.04 -9.91 8.28
C TYR A 151 6.25 -10.77 7.29
N GLY A 152 6.22 -10.34 6.06
CA GLY A 152 5.48 -11.06 5.04
C GLY A 152 5.88 -10.65 3.63
N VAL A 153 5.34 -11.39 2.69
CA VAL A 153 5.47 -11.12 1.26
C VAL A 153 4.14 -11.33 0.57
N THR A 154 3.85 -10.46 -0.39
CA THR A 154 2.70 -10.61 -1.28
C THR A 154 3.13 -10.55 -2.74
N ASP A 155 2.44 -11.30 -3.61
CA ASP A 155 2.54 -11.20 -5.07
C ASP A 155 1.35 -10.46 -5.70
N GLY A 156 0.54 -9.79 -4.86
CA GLY A 156 -0.68 -9.10 -5.24
C GLY A 156 -1.92 -9.99 -5.25
N ARG A 157 -1.75 -11.33 -5.24
CA ARG A 157 -2.84 -12.27 -5.07
C ARG A 157 -2.72 -13.07 -3.79
N TYR A 158 -1.54 -13.59 -3.51
CA TYR A 158 -1.28 -14.37 -2.30
C TYR A 158 -0.43 -13.56 -1.34
N LYS A 159 -0.77 -13.62 -0.07
CA LYS A 159 0.00 -12.97 1.01
C LYS A 159 0.38 -13.99 2.05
N LEU A 160 1.69 -14.14 2.29
CA LEU A 160 2.24 -14.99 3.33
C LEU A 160 2.79 -14.11 4.45
N ILE A 161 2.37 -14.39 5.68
CA ILE A 161 2.75 -13.63 6.89
C ILE A 161 3.40 -14.57 7.90
N ARG A 162 4.41 -14.07 8.59
CA ARG A 162 5.09 -14.74 9.70
C ARG A 162 5.08 -13.86 10.94
N PHE A 163 4.37 -14.28 11.96
CA PHE A 163 4.49 -13.76 13.32
C PHE A 163 5.54 -14.58 14.06
N TYR A 164 6.49 -13.94 14.74
CA TYR A 164 7.65 -14.62 15.31
C TYR A 164 7.94 -14.26 16.77
N GLU A 165 6.98 -13.66 17.47
CA GLU A 165 7.08 -13.47 18.90
C GLU A 165 6.77 -14.77 19.68
N PRO A 166 7.29 -14.95 20.90
CA PRO A 166 7.07 -16.18 21.67
C PRO A 166 5.58 -16.48 21.95
N ASP A 167 4.76 -15.45 22.10
CA ASP A 167 3.33 -15.55 22.37
C ASP A 167 2.47 -15.65 21.06
N VAL A 168 3.05 -15.32 19.91
CA VAL A 168 2.39 -15.44 18.61
C VAL A 168 3.38 -15.96 17.57
N ASN A 169 3.59 -17.29 17.54
CA ASN A 169 4.56 -17.95 16.66
C ASN A 169 3.82 -18.67 15.52
N GLU A 170 3.23 -17.91 14.61
CA GLU A 170 2.29 -18.44 13.62
C GLU A 170 2.63 -18.00 12.19
N TRP A 171 2.05 -18.73 11.24
CA TRP A 171 2.04 -18.40 9.83
C TRP A 171 0.63 -18.21 9.35
N GLU A 172 0.41 -17.22 8.51
CA GLU A 172 -0.83 -17.02 7.78
C GLU A 172 -0.58 -16.99 6.28
N LEU A 173 -1.54 -17.46 5.51
CA LEU A 173 -1.56 -17.38 4.05
C LEU A 173 -2.95 -17.00 3.59
N TYR A 174 -3.06 -15.99 2.75
CA TYR A 174 -4.34 -15.53 2.19
C TYR A 174 -4.32 -15.57 0.67
N ASP A 175 -5.45 -15.95 0.06
CA ASP A 175 -5.74 -15.75 -1.35
C ASP A 175 -6.68 -14.54 -1.48
N LEU A 176 -6.12 -13.37 -1.74
CA LEU A 176 -6.85 -12.10 -1.81
C LEU A 176 -7.93 -12.07 -2.91
N LYS A 177 -7.87 -13.00 -3.87
CA LYS A 177 -8.92 -13.13 -4.88
C LYS A 177 -10.21 -13.73 -4.30
N THR A 178 -10.11 -14.66 -3.36
CA THR A 178 -11.24 -15.36 -2.75
C THR A 178 -11.59 -14.83 -1.36
N ASP A 179 -10.63 -14.22 -0.68
CA ASP A 179 -10.75 -13.63 0.64
C ASP A 179 -10.03 -12.25 0.67
N PRO A 180 -10.61 -11.23 0.03
CA PRO A 180 -10.00 -9.90 -0.05
C PRO A 180 -9.92 -9.17 1.29
N HIS A 181 -10.62 -9.66 2.30
CA HIS A 181 -10.61 -9.11 3.67
C HIS A 181 -9.73 -9.91 4.63
N GLU A 182 -8.98 -10.89 4.13
CA GLU A 182 -8.01 -11.66 4.91
C GLU A 182 -8.55 -12.24 6.23
N MET A 183 -9.78 -12.79 6.17
CA MET A 183 -10.49 -13.30 7.35
C MET A 183 -10.24 -14.78 7.61
N GLN A 184 -9.77 -15.55 6.61
CA GLN A 184 -9.61 -17.00 6.70
C GLN A 184 -8.27 -17.46 6.13
N SER A 185 -7.29 -17.66 7.00
CA SER A 185 -6.00 -18.20 6.58
C SER A 185 -6.15 -19.60 5.95
N VAL A 186 -5.52 -19.78 4.81
CA VAL A 186 -5.41 -21.05 4.08
C VAL A 186 -4.04 -21.72 4.28
N TYR A 187 -3.23 -21.21 5.21
CA TYR A 187 -1.94 -21.81 5.53
C TYR A 187 -2.07 -23.26 5.95
N GLY A 188 -1.17 -24.12 5.47
CA GLY A 188 -1.16 -25.56 5.77
C GLY A 188 -2.19 -26.40 4.99
N ARG A 189 -3.09 -25.79 4.20
CA ARG A 189 -4.01 -26.57 3.35
C ARG A 189 -3.24 -27.12 2.14
N SER A 190 -3.41 -28.41 1.86
CA SER A 190 -2.67 -29.16 0.83
C SER A 190 -2.74 -28.52 -0.56
N GLN A 191 -3.91 -28.00 -0.94
CA GLN A 191 -4.12 -27.32 -2.24
C GLN A 191 -3.28 -26.05 -2.44
N TYR A 192 -2.77 -25.46 -1.37
CA TYR A 192 -1.91 -24.26 -1.40
C TYR A 192 -0.43 -24.58 -1.12
N ALA A 193 -0.05 -25.84 -1.00
CA ALA A 193 1.31 -26.24 -0.60
C ALA A 193 2.40 -25.69 -1.55
N SER A 194 2.19 -25.73 -2.85
CA SER A 194 3.12 -25.20 -3.85
C SER A 194 3.27 -23.67 -3.74
N ILE A 195 2.15 -22.95 -3.59
CA ILE A 195 2.11 -21.49 -3.42
C ILE A 195 2.85 -21.10 -2.15
N GLN A 196 2.55 -21.78 -1.03
CA GLN A 196 3.21 -21.57 0.25
C GLN A 196 4.73 -21.77 0.15
N ALA A 197 5.18 -22.82 -0.53
CA ALA A 197 6.62 -23.09 -0.71
C ALA A 197 7.29 -21.99 -1.56
N GLY A 198 6.63 -21.55 -2.64
CA GLY A 198 7.11 -20.47 -3.50
C GLY A 198 7.26 -19.15 -2.74
N LEU A 199 6.23 -18.75 -2.00
CA LEU A 199 6.25 -17.52 -1.20
C LEU A 199 7.26 -17.58 -0.04
N LYS A 200 7.46 -18.73 0.60
CA LYS A 200 8.52 -18.91 1.61
C LYS A 200 9.92 -18.72 1.01
N LYS A 201 10.15 -19.25 -0.19
CA LYS A 201 11.43 -19.06 -0.90
C LYS A 201 11.65 -17.58 -1.21
N GLU A 202 10.63 -16.90 -1.72
CA GLU A 202 10.68 -15.48 -2.04
C GLU A 202 10.89 -14.61 -0.79
N LEU A 203 10.15 -14.88 0.27
CA LEU A 203 10.29 -14.21 1.56
C LEU A 203 11.72 -14.31 2.11
N ASN A 204 12.32 -15.51 2.04
CA ASN A 204 13.71 -15.72 2.46
C ASN A 204 14.72 -14.99 1.55
N ARG A 205 14.41 -14.81 0.27
CA ARG A 205 15.23 -14.05 -0.67
C ARG A 205 15.25 -12.56 -0.34
N GLN A 206 14.08 -11.97 -0.05
CA GLN A 206 13.93 -10.53 0.21
C GLN A 206 14.39 -10.12 1.63
N ARG A 207 14.38 -11.05 2.57
CA ARG A 207 14.80 -10.79 3.95
C ARG A 207 16.32 -10.71 4.14
N ARG A 208 17.13 -11.12 3.16
CA ARG A 208 18.62 -11.05 3.19
C ARG A 208 19.11 -9.64 2.92
#